data_9d4ea1c5e3141e744996625c15bc6900
#
_entry.id   9d4ea1c5e3141e744996625c15bc6900
#
_cell.length_a   1.000
_cell.length_b   1.000
_cell.length_c   1.000
_cell.angle_alpha   90.00
_cell.angle_beta   90.00
_cell.angle_gamma   90.00
#
_symmetry.space_group_name_H-M   'P 1'
#
loop_
_entity.id
_entity.type
_entity.pdbx_description
1 polymer ?
#
loop_
_entity_poly.entity_id
_entity_poly.type
_entity_poly.pdbx_seq_one_letter_code
_entity_poly.pdbx_strand_id
1 'polypeptide(L)'
;PATAIFPPAIHLAAVHDIIKDSPIFMGGQDCSSAENGAHTGDLSVAMLADIGARGVIVGHSERRTDHGESNEAILGKVKAAQSAGLGAVLCVGETLDERQSGRAETVVQSQLAACLPTTFDSGSVVIAYEPVWAIGTGMVATVQDISAMHSMIRQWLQAHRPEIADTFIL
;
A
#
# COMPACT_ATOMS: atom_id res chain seq x y z
N PRO A 1 14.24 -14.36 1.42
CA PRO A 1 13.25 -13.29 1.46
C PRO A 1 12.69 -13.05 0.07
N ALA A 2 11.39 -12.76 -0.04
CA ALA A 2 10.79 -12.34 -1.29
C ALA A 2 11.23 -10.90 -1.62
N THR A 3 11.49 -10.62 -2.89
CA THR A 3 11.85 -9.28 -3.36
C THR A 3 10.79 -8.79 -4.33
N ALA A 4 10.30 -7.58 -4.13
CA ALA A 4 9.40 -6.91 -5.04
C ALA A 4 9.98 -5.56 -5.47
N ILE A 5 9.76 -5.16 -6.72
CA ILE A 5 10.15 -3.87 -7.26
C ILE A 5 8.95 -3.17 -7.88
N PHE A 6 8.87 -1.86 -7.71
CA PHE A 6 7.77 -1.04 -8.19
C PHE A 6 8.33 0.11 -9.05
N PRO A 7 8.67 -0.15 -10.32
CA PRO A 7 9.23 0.86 -11.19
C PRO A 7 8.14 1.85 -11.65
N PRO A 8 8.55 3.05 -12.14
CA PRO A 8 7.63 3.95 -12.82
C PRO A 8 6.91 3.25 -13.98
N ALA A 9 5.65 3.61 -14.23
CA ALA A 9 4.77 2.95 -15.17
C ALA A 9 5.37 2.79 -16.58
N ILE A 10 6.12 3.81 -17.05
CA ILE A 10 6.80 3.79 -18.35
C ILE A 10 7.89 2.74 -18.48
N HIS A 11 8.33 2.13 -17.38
CA HIS A 11 9.38 1.11 -17.35
C HIS A 11 8.86 -0.30 -17.07
N LEU A 12 7.57 -0.48 -16.79
CA LEU A 12 7.01 -1.77 -16.40
C LEU A 12 7.30 -2.87 -17.44
N ALA A 13 7.07 -2.61 -18.74
CA ALA A 13 7.32 -3.59 -19.79
C ALA A 13 8.80 -4.00 -19.87
N ALA A 14 9.71 -3.02 -19.85
CA ALA A 14 11.15 -3.28 -19.93
C ALA A 14 11.65 -4.04 -18.68
N VAL A 15 11.14 -3.71 -17.51
CA VAL A 15 11.50 -4.41 -16.26
C VAL A 15 10.94 -5.82 -16.27
N HIS A 16 9.68 -6.02 -16.71
CA HIS A 16 9.09 -7.35 -16.85
C HIS A 16 9.97 -8.28 -17.70
N ASP A 17 10.41 -7.81 -18.86
CA ASP A 17 11.25 -8.62 -19.78
C ASP A 17 12.58 -9.05 -19.14
N ILE A 18 13.13 -8.22 -18.24
CA ILE A 18 14.37 -8.52 -17.56
C ILE A 18 14.18 -9.54 -16.43
N ILE A 19 13.06 -9.44 -15.68
CA ILE A 19 12.90 -10.21 -14.44
C ILE A 19 11.96 -11.43 -14.55
N LYS A 20 11.27 -11.62 -15.69
CA LYS A 20 10.23 -12.67 -15.86
C LYS A 20 10.66 -14.08 -15.47
N ASP A 21 11.94 -14.40 -15.63
CA ASP A 21 12.54 -15.69 -15.29
C ASP A 21 13.27 -15.67 -13.92
N SER A 22 13.05 -14.64 -13.11
CA SER A 22 13.65 -14.46 -11.79
C SER A 22 12.61 -14.62 -10.67
N PRO A 23 13.03 -14.80 -9.40
CA PRO A 23 12.11 -14.82 -8.27
C PRO A 23 11.64 -13.43 -7.81
N ILE A 24 11.95 -12.38 -8.56
CA ILE A 24 11.59 -11.00 -8.24
C ILE A 24 10.16 -10.72 -8.72
N PHE A 25 9.34 -10.13 -7.86
CA PHE A 25 8.00 -9.67 -8.20
C PHE A 25 8.04 -8.22 -8.70
N MET A 26 7.15 -7.90 -9.64
CA MET A 26 6.96 -6.54 -10.11
C MET A 26 5.56 -6.05 -9.75
N GLY A 27 5.45 -4.76 -9.42
CA GLY A 27 4.18 -4.12 -9.14
C GLY A 27 4.10 -2.68 -9.68
N GLY A 28 2.88 -2.15 -9.71
CA GLY A 28 2.63 -0.75 -10.05
C GLY A 28 2.79 0.16 -8.82
N GLN A 29 3.19 1.41 -9.05
CA GLN A 29 3.29 2.43 -7.98
C GLN A 29 1.93 2.98 -7.56
N ASP A 30 0.91 2.83 -8.40
CA ASP A 30 -0.48 3.19 -8.15
C ASP A 30 -1.40 2.51 -9.17
N CYS A 31 -2.72 2.56 -8.94
CA CYS A 31 -3.73 2.14 -9.91
C CYS A 31 -5.00 2.99 -9.80
N SER A 32 -5.83 2.94 -10.85
CA SER A 32 -7.22 3.41 -10.78
C SER A 32 -8.09 2.42 -10.02
N SER A 33 -9.10 2.92 -9.32
CA SER A 33 -10.16 2.09 -8.75
C SER A 33 -11.18 1.63 -9.80
N ALA A 34 -11.19 2.28 -10.99
CA ALA A 34 -12.04 1.89 -12.10
C ALA A 34 -11.37 0.79 -12.92
N GLU A 35 -12.14 -0.25 -13.24
CA GLU A 35 -11.68 -1.36 -14.05
C GLU A 35 -11.40 -0.94 -15.50
N ASN A 36 -12.29 -0.13 -16.06
CA ASN A 36 -12.22 0.40 -17.42
C ASN A 36 -13.02 1.71 -17.54
N GLY A 37 -12.98 2.36 -18.70
CA GLY A 37 -13.76 3.56 -18.97
C GLY A 37 -12.92 4.75 -19.41
N ALA A 38 -13.51 5.95 -19.39
CA ALA A 38 -12.89 7.19 -19.86
C ALA A 38 -12.08 7.85 -18.72
N HIS A 39 -10.98 7.23 -18.38
CA HIS A 39 -10.05 7.69 -17.31
C HIS A 39 -8.68 8.00 -17.93
N THR A 40 -8.61 9.07 -18.71
CA THR A 40 -7.41 9.44 -19.48
C THR A 40 -6.19 9.60 -18.56
N GLY A 41 -5.16 8.78 -18.83
CA GLY A 41 -3.90 8.79 -18.07
C GLY A 41 -3.84 7.82 -16.89
N ASP A 42 -4.97 7.26 -16.47
CA ASP A 42 -5.00 6.27 -15.39
C ASP A 42 -4.54 4.88 -15.89
N LEU A 43 -3.93 4.14 -14.99
CA LEU A 43 -3.61 2.72 -15.17
C LEU A 43 -4.61 1.87 -14.38
N SER A 44 -5.36 1.03 -15.07
CA SER A 44 -6.24 0.08 -14.36
C SER A 44 -5.44 -1.11 -13.83
N VAL A 45 -6.01 -1.79 -12.84
CA VAL A 45 -5.44 -3.03 -12.31
C VAL A 45 -5.33 -4.13 -13.38
N ALA A 46 -6.26 -4.14 -14.36
CA ALA A 46 -6.22 -5.06 -15.49
C ALA A 46 -5.00 -4.82 -16.39
N MET A 47 -4.66 -3.55 -16.68
CA MET A 47 -3.45 -3.19 -17.43
C MET A 47 -2.17 -3.61 -16.66
N LEU A 48 -2.16 -3.44 -15.34
CA LEU A 48 -1.03 -3.88 -14.50
C LEU A 48 -0.90 -5.41 -14.51
N ALA A 49 -2.00 -6.14 -14.39
CA ALA A 49 -1.99 -7.61 -14.45
C ALA A 49 -1.53 -8.12 -15.84
N ASP A 50 -2.00 -7.50 -16.93
CA ASP A 50 -1.65 -7.87 -18.31
C ASP A 50 -0.14 -7.74 -18.57
N ILE A 51 0.51 -6.70 -18.01
CA ILE A 51 1.97 -6.52 -18.10
C ILE A 51 2.77 -7.42 -17.12
N GLY A 52 2.13 -8.31 -16.40
CA GLY A 52 2.77 -9.24 -15.48
C GLY A 52 3.04 -8.69 -14.07
N ALA A 53 2.45 -7.56 -13.69
CA ALA A 53 2.50 -7.09 -12.32
C ALA A 53 1.77 -8.07 -11.38
N ARG A 54 2.28 -8.26 -10.16
CA ARG A 54 1.70 -9.13 -9.14
C ARG A 54 1.22 -8.35 -7.91
N GLY A 55 1.42 -7.04 -7.90
CA GLY A 55 0.97 -6.17 -6.81
C GLY A 55 0.93 -4.71 -7.24
N VAL A 56 0.40 -3.89 -6.35
CA VAL A 56 0.32 -2.44 -6.53
C VAL A 56 0.43 -1.73 -5.20
N ILE A 57 1.18 -0.62 -5.16
CA ILE A 57 1.21 0.29 -4.00
C ILE A 57 -0.07 1.14 -4.04
N VAL A 58 -0.72 1.30 -2.90
CA VAL A 58 -1.90 2.15 -2.78
C VAL A 58 -1.83 2.98 -1.50
N GLY A 59 -2.32 4.21 -1.56
CA GLY A 59 -2.39 5.10 -0.40
C GLY A 59 -1.05 5.62 0.11
N HIS A 60 -0.01 5.64 -0.73
CA HIS A 60 1.28 6.25 -0.40
C HIS A 60 1.08 7.70 0.05
N SER A 61 1.89 8.16 1.00
CA SER A 61 1.77 9.50 1.60
C SER A 61 1.80 10.64 0.56
N GLU A 62 2.63 10.53 -0.45
CA GLU A 62 2.68 11.51 -1.56
C GLU A 62 1.35 11.58 -2.31
N ARG A 63 0.68 10.46 -2.54
CA ARG A 63 -0.61 10.46 -3.22
C ARG A 63 -1.72 11.05 -2.36
N ARG A 64 -1.68 10.80 -1.06
CA ARG A 64 -2.60 11.44 -0.11
C ARG A 64 -2.41 12.96 -0.10
N THR A 65 -1.16 13.43 -0.14
CA THR A 65 -0.81 14.85 -0.07
C THR A 65 -0.98 15.56 -1.41
N ASP A 66 -0.35 15.03 -2.48
CA ASP A 66 -0.23 15.76 -3.75
C ASP A 66 -1.44 15.54 -4.66
N HIS A 67 -2.14 14.41 -4.52
CA HIS A 67 -3.32 14.05 -5.31
C HIS A 67 -4.62 14.08 -4.51
N GLY A 68 -4.57 14.37 -3.20
CA GLY A 68 -5.75 14.45 -2.34
C GLY A 68 -6.50 13.12 -2.19
N GLU A 69 -5.79 11.99 -2.26
CA GLU A 69 -6.43 10.68 -2.16
C GLU A 69 -7.04 10.45 -0.77
N SER A 70 -8.35 10.28 -0.73
CA SER A 70 -9.08 9.94 0.50
C SER A 70 -8.97 8.45 0.83
N ASN A 71 -9.24 8.09 2.07
CA ASN A 71 -9.31 6.69 2.49
C ASN A 71 -10.35 5.90 1.68
N GLU A 72 -11.45 6.53 1.25
CA GLU A 72 -12.47 5.91 0.41
C GLU A 72 -11.93 5.59 -1.00
N ALA A 73 -11.19 6.52 -1.60
CA ALA A 73 -10.52 6.29 -2.90
C ALA A 73 -9.51 5.14 -2.78
N ILE A 74 -8.73 5.10 -1.71
CA ILE A 74 -7.75 4.05 -1.44
C ILE A 74 -8.43 2.70 -1.23
N LEU A 75 -9.54 2.64 -0.48
CA LEU A 75 -10.35 1.42 -0.34
C LEU A 75 -10.83 0.91 -1.71
N GLY A 76 -11.25 1.82 -2.60
CA GLY A 76 -11.62 1.48 -3.97
C GLY A 76 -10.46 0.81 -4.73
N LYS A 77 -9.25 1.35 -4.62
CA LYS A 77 -8.04 0.80 -5.24
C LYS A 77 -7.64 -0.56 -4.65
N VAL A 78 -7.74 -0.73 -3.32
CA VAL A 78 -7.50 -2.04 -2.68
C VAL A 78 -8.46 -3.09 -3.20
N LYS A 79 -9.77 -2.77 -3.29
CA LYS A 79 -10.78 -3.68 -3.84
C LYS A 79 -10.52 -4.01 -5.31
N ALA A 80 -10.14 -3.02 -6.11
CA ALA A 80 -9.81 -3.23 -7.53
C ALA A 80 -8.60 -4.18 -7.68
N ALA A 81 -7.53 -3.97 -6.89
CA ALA A 81 -6.36 -4.85 -6.89
C ALA A 81 -6.75 -6.30 -6.53
N GLN A 82 -7.54 -6.47 -5.46
CA GLN A 82 -8.03 -7.78 -5.03
C GLN A 82 -8.87 -8.46 -6.14
N SER A 83 -9.77 -7.73 -6.80
CA SER A 83 -10.61 -8.27 -7.87
C SER A 83 -9.80 -8.74 -9.09
N ALA A 84 -8.66 -8.12 -9.35
CA ALA A 84 -7.73 -8.50 -10.42
C ALA A 84 -6.70 -9.58 -9.99
N GLY A 85 -6.77 -10.07 -8.76
CA GLY A 85 -5.80 -11.03 -8.22
C GLY A 85 -4.42 -10.45 -7.93
N LEU A 86 -4.31 -9.11 -7.82
CA LEU A 86 -3.08 -8.43 -7.44
C LEU A 86 -3.00 -8.25 -5.92
N GLY A 87 -1.79 -8.38 -5.38
CA GLY A 87 -1.52 -7.98 -4.00
C GLY A 87 -1.52 -6.46 -3.84
N ALA A 88 -2.17 -5.93 -2.80
CA ALA A 88 -2.10 -4.51 -2.46
C ALA A 88 -1.02 -4.27 -1.40
N VAL A 89 -0.11 -3.33 -1.64
CA VAL A 89 0.79 -2.77 -0.63
C VAL A 89 0.13 -1.50 -0.11
N LEU A 90 -0.62 -1.62 0.99
CA LEU A 90 -1.35 -0.51 1.58
C LEU A 90 -0.43 0.32 2.46
N CYS A 91 -0.18 1.56 2.08
CA CYS A 91 0.60 2.52 2.84
C CYS A 91 -0.27 3.22 3.89
N VAL A 92 0.23 3.25 5.11
CA VAL A 92 -0.38 3.93 6.26
C VAL A 92 0.70 4.66 7.05
N GLY A 93 0.37 5.81 7.59
CA GLY A 93 1.33 6.58 8.39
C GLY A 93 0.78 7.92 8.83
N GLU A 94 1.40 8.48 9.84
CA GLU A 94 1.04 9.75 10.46
C GLU A 94 2.02 10.87 10.08
N THR A 95 1.50 12.09 10.06
CA THR A 95 2.28 13.33 9.89
C THR A 95 2.99 13.71 11.19
N LEU A 96 3.91 14.68 11.12
CA LEU A 96 4.62 15.20 12.29
C LEU A 96 3.66 15.81 13.33
N ASP A 97 2.69 16.59 12.88
CA ASP A 97 1.71 17.23 13.76
C ASP A 97 0.82 16.20 14.48
N GLU A 98 0.44 15.13 13.79
CA GLU A 98 -0.32 14.02 14.37
C GLU A 98 0.51 13.27 15.43
N ARG A 99 1.78 13.02 15.15
CA ARG A 99 2.69 12.38 16.10
C ARG A 99 2.94 13.25 17.32
N GLN A 100 3.25 14.54 17.13
CA GLN A 100 3.52 15.47 18.24
C GLN A 100 2.29 15.70 19.13
N SER A 101 1.09 15.60 18.56
CA SER A 101 -0.17 15.69 19.31
C SER A 101 -0.60 14.36 19.95
N GLY A 102 0.24 13.32 19.90
CA GLY A 102 -0.06 12.01 20.50
C GLY A 102 -1.13 11.20 19.75
N ARG A 103 -1.43 11.54 18.48
CA ARG A 103 -2.48 10.90 17.68
C ARG A 103 -1.98 9.85 16.69
N ALA A 104 -0.68 9.55 16.68
CA ALA A 104 -0.05 8.66 15.69
C ALA A 104 -0.80 7.32 15.53
N GLU A 105 -0.99 6.60 16.63
CA GLU A 105 -1.68 5.30 16.59
C GLU A 105 -3.13 5.42 16.13
N THR A 106 -3.87 6.43 16.61
CA THR A 106 -5.26 6.66 16.23
C THR A 106 -5.40 6.93 14.73
N VAL A 107 -4.48 7.69 14.14
CA VAL A 107 -4.46 7.98 12.71
C VAL A 107 -4.23 6.70 11.91
N VAL A 108 -3.21 5.92 12.25
CA VAL A 108 -2.90 4.67 11.55
C VAL A 108 -4.04 3.66 11.70
N GLN A 109 -4.63 3.51 12.88
CA GLN A 109 -5.81 2.66 13.09
C GLN A 109 -7.00 3.11 12.24
N SER A 110 -7.25 4.41 12.15
CA SER A 110 -8.29 4.99 11.30
C SER A 110 -8.07 4.68 9.81
N GLN A 111 -6.83 4.81 9.34
CA GLN A 111 -6.47 4.48 7.96
C GLN A 111 -6.66 2.98 7.68
N LEU A 112 -6.22 2.10 8.58
CA LEU A 112 -6.45 0.65 8.45
C LEU A 112 -7.93 0.31 8.40
N ALA A 113 -8.73 0.87 9.32
CA ALA A 113 -10.17 0.63 9.38
C ALA A 113 -10.91 1.09 8.11
N ALA A 114 -10.49 2.23 7.55
CA ALA A 114 -11.16 2.83 6.40
C ALA A 114 -10.68 2.30 5.05
N CYS A 115 -9.42 1.85 4.93
CA CYS A 115 -8.84 1.42 3.66
C CYS A 115 -8.88 -0.09 3.44
N LEU A 116 -9.12 -0.90 4.47
CA LEU A 116 -9.23 -2.35 4.34
C LEU A 116 -10.67 -2.77 4.04
N PRO A 117 -10.93 -3.58 3.00
CA PRO A 117 -12.25 -4.15 2.75
C PRO A 117 -12.73 -5.02 3.92
N THR A 118 -14.03 -5.26 4.00
CA THR A 118 -14.62 -6.13 5.03
C THR A 118 -14.29 -7.61 4.85
N THR A 119 -13.95 -8.02 3.63
CA THR A 119 -13.55 -9.38 3.29
C THR A 119 -12.22 -9.33 2.53
N PHE A 120 -11.31 -10.21 2.90
CA PHE A 120 -10.00 -10.35 2.27
C PHE A 120 -9.70 -11.81 2.00
N ASP A 121 -9.09 -12.08 0.83
CA ASP A 121 -8.41 -13.34 0.59
C ASP A 121 -7.01 -13.28 1.20
N SER A 122 -6.62 -14.30 1.93
CA SER A 122 -5.32 -14.37 2.58
C SER A 122 -4.19 -14.20 1.56
N GLY A 123 -3.22 -13.33 1.87
CA GLY A 123 -2.07 -13.05 1.01
C GLY A 123 -2.27 -11.92 -0.01
N SER A 124 -3.44 -11.30 -0.05
CA SER A 124 -3.75 -10.21 -1.00
C SER A 124 -3.38 -8.81 -0.52
N VAL A 125 -2.88 -8.66 0.71
CA VAL A 125 -2.44 -7.37 1.24
C VAL A 125 -1.14 -7.47 2.02
N VAL A 126 -0.34 -6.41 1.92
CA VAL A 126 0.83 -6.12 2.76
C VAL A 126 0.62 -4.73 3.32
N ILE A 127 0.90 -4.51 4.59
CA ILE A 127 0.82 -3.18 5.20
C ILE A 127 2.21 -2.56 5.19
N ALA A 128 2.33 -1.36 4.62
CA ALA A 128 3.57 -0.58 4.64
C ALA A 128 3.40 0.61 5.57
N TYR A 129 4.10 0.61 6.69
CA TYR A 129 4.12 1.76 7.59
C TYR A 129 5.11 2.80 7.11
N GLU A 130 4.61 3.99 6.83
CA GLU A 130 5.40 5.14 6.44
C GLU A 130 5.41 6.17 7.58
N PRO A 131 6.53 6.36 8.30
CA PRO A 131 6.67 7.50 9.21
C PRO A 131 6.78 8.79 8.38
N VAL A 132 5.62 9.36 7.96
CA VAL A 132 5.55 10.51 7.02
C VAL A 132 6.37 11.68 7.52
N TRP A 133 6.43 11.88 8.84
CA TRP A 133 7.25 12.90 9.50
C TRP A 133 8.76 12.74 9.28
N ALA A 134 9.22 11.57 8.85
CA ALA A 134 10.63 11.32 8.54
C ALA A 134 10.95 11.42 7.04
N ILE A 135 9.94 11.41 6.15
CA ILE A 135 10.14 11.45 4.70
C ILE A 135 10.53 12.87 4.27
N GLY A 136 11.74 13.03 3.69
CA GLY A 136 12.20 14.32 3.15
C GLY A 136 12.49 15.41 4.18
N THR A 137 12.38 15.13 5.49
CA THR A 137 12.54 16.12 6.56
C THR A 137 13.93 16.16 7.18
N GLY A 138 14.78 15.17 6.87
CA GLY A 138 16.07 14.97 7.55
C GLY A 138 15.95 14.28 8.92
N MET A 139 14.74 14.03 9.41
CA MET A 139 14.51 13.20 10.59
C MET A 139 14.57 11.72 10.21
N VAL A 140 14.97 10.88 11.18
CA VAL A 140 15.04 9.43 10.98
C VAL A 140 14.24 8.75 12.08
N ALA A 141 13.31 7.87 11.67
CA ALA A 141 12.60 7.04 12.62
C ALA A 141 13.57 6.07 13.30
N THR A 142 13.47 5.96 14.61
CA THR A 142 14.28 4.98 15.37
C THR A 142 13.70 3.57 15.20
N VAL A 143 14.52 2.56 15.49
CA VAL A 143 14.05 1.17 15.53
C VAL A 143 12.89 0.99 16.50
N GLN A 144 12.93 1.73 17.63
CA GLN A 144 11.87 1.72 18.64
C GLN A 144 10.56 2.29 18.10
N ASP A 145 10.61 3.41 17.35
CA ASP A 145 9.42 4.00 16.71
C ASP A 145 8.76 3.00 15.75
N ILE A 146 9.57 2.40 14.89
CA ILE A 146 9.09 1.41 13.90
C ILE A 146 8.52 0.19 14.61
N SER A 147 9.25 -0.38 15.57
CA SER A 147 8.82 -1.59 16.30
C SER A 147 7.51 -1.36 17.07
N ALA A 148 7.35 -0.19 17.70
CA ALA A 148 6.13 0.16 18.42
C ALA A 148 4.94 0.22 17.48
N MET A 149 5.07 0.92 16.34
CA MET A 149 3.99 1.04 15.36
C MET A 149 3.67 -0.30 14.70
N HIS A 150 4.67 -1.09 14.29
CA HIS A 150 4.44 -2.44 13.76
C HIS A 150 3.71 -3.35 14.75
N SER A 151 4.07 -3.26 16.04
CA SER A 151 3.39 -4.01 17.10
C SER A 151 1.93 -3.58 17.24
N MET A 152 1.65 -2.27 17.21
CA MET A 152 0.29 -1.73 17.24
C MET A 152 -0.52 -2.18 16.02
N ILE A 153 0.04 -2.09 14.82
CA ILE A 153 -0.62 -2.55 13.58
C ILE A 153 -0.94 -4.04 13.69
N ARG A 154 0.01 -4.86 14.13
CA ARG A 154 -0.19 -6.30 14.31
C ARG A 154 -1.32 -6.62 15.29
N GLN A 155 -1.34 -5.96 16.44
CA GLN A 155 -2.41 -6.13 17.44
C GLN A 155 -3.76 -5.69 16.88
N TRP A 156 -3.81 -4.57 16.17
CA TRP A 156 -5.03 -4.09 15.53
C TRP A 156 -5.56 -5.09 14.49
N LEU A 157 -4.68 -5.64 13.64
CA LEU A 157 -5.07 -6.66 12.65
C LEU A 157 -5.61 -7.92 13.35
N GLN A 158 -4.95 -8.41 14.39
CA GLN A 158 -5.41 -9.57 15.18
C GLN A 158 -6.80 -9.37 15.78
N ALA A 159 -7.09 -8.17 16.23
CA ALA A 159 -8.36 -7.84 16.86
C ALA A 159 -9.50 -7.61 15.85
N HIS A 160 -9.21 -7.05 14.67
CA HIS A 160 -10.23 -6.54 13.75
C HIS A 160 -10.23 -7.25 12.38
N ARG A 161 -9.13 -7.90 12.02
CA ARG A 161 -8.90 -8.56 10.72
C ARG A 161 -8.11 -9.86 10.88
N PRO A 162 -8.64 -10.83 11.64
CA PRO A 162 -7.92 -12.07 11.93
C PRO A 162 -7.55 -12.86 10.65
N GLU A 163 -8.30 -12.70 9.56
CA GLU A 163 -8.06 -13.36 8.27
C GLU A 163 -6.76 -12.92 7.57
N ILE A 164 -6.26 -11.72 7.90
CA ILE A 164 -4.99 -11.16 7.40
C ILE A 164 -4.02 -10.82 8.53
N ALA A 165 -4.26 -11.35 9.74
CA ALA A 165 -3.46 -11.01 10.92
C ALA A 165 -1.97 -11.34 10.76
N ASP A 166 -1.61 -12.32 9.94
CA ASP A 166 -0.24 -12.76 9.69
C ASP A 166 0.41 -12.11 8.45
N THR A 167 -0.26 -11.15 7.82
CA THR A 167 0.31 -10.44 6.66
C THR A 167 1.63 -9.74 7.00
N PHE A 168 2.46 -9.49 5.98
CA PHE A 168 3.69 -8.71 6.18
C PHE A 168 3.38 -7.27 6.56
N ILE A 169 4.17 -6.74 7.48
CA ILE A 169 4.24 -5.31 7.83
C ILE A 169 5.66 -4.87 7.49
N LEU A 170 5.77 -3.87 6.61
CA LEU A 170 7.02 -3.30 6.11
C LEU A 170 7.30 -1.96 6.79
#